data_b6ccf0433541055b36e08c52c6cd5aea
#
_entry.id   b6ccf0433541055b36e08c52c6cd5aea
#
_cell.length_a   1.000
_cell.length_b   1.000
_cell.length_c   1.000
_cell.angle_alpha   90.00
_cell.angle_beta   90.00
_cell.angle_gamma   90.00
#
_symmetry.space_group_name_H-M   'P 1'
#
loop_
_entity.id
_entity.type
_entity.pdbx_description
1 polymer ?
#
loop_
_entity_poly.entity_id
_entity_poly.type
_entity_poly.pdbx_seq_one_letter_code
_entity_poly.pdbx_strand_id
1 'polypeptide(L)'
;METMNHICKLAGKCRVAGQEGHCSVFCTPFILLHGVEGKTGLWGNMNVPKKYRNCDLSNLPIKASNPVAYAWVSKYVNNVLENVQEGVGLFLYSIPNADNRFGTGTGKTTAAISIANEFMIARVIEASKGGRPIVENPVLFYKASELQTLYNSRFAGTFDMKEAADKKYYKIKKLLMNVELLVMDDIGIRQKITDSFENELTEIIDARDNKMLASIFTSNLPIEKLADTMGDRIASRISGMTEQIAFKGKDNRRGGIL
;
A
#
# COMPACT_ATOMS: atom_id res chain seq x y z
N MET A 1 28.37 -21.02 -5.76
CA MET A 1 27.44 -20.02 -6.36
C MET A 1 26.98 -19.12 -5.23
N GLU A 2 26.99 -17.81 -5.40
CA GLU A 2 26.61 -16.88 -4.35
C GLU A 2 25.13 -17.07 -3.96
N THR A 3 24.86 -17.09 -2.65
CA THR A 3 23.50 -17.27 -2.14
C THR A 3 22.76 -15.93 -2.08
N MET A 4 21.45 -15.95 -2.36
CA MET A 4 20.61 -14.72 -2.48
C MET A 4 19.90 -14.33 -1.19
N ASN A 5 20.15 -15.00 -0.08
CA ASN A 5 19.46 -14.77 1.19
C ASN A 5 19.62 -13.34 1.74
N HIS A 6 20.71 -12.65 1.40
CA HIS A 6 20.99 -11.28 1.86
C HIS A 6 20.10 -10.22 1.18
N ILE A 7 19.53 -10.51 0.00
CA ILE A 7 18.60 -9.61 -0.71
C ILE A 7 17.19 -10.17 -0.84
N CYS A 8 17.01 -11.46 -0.63
CA CYS A 8 15.74 -12.14 -0.82
C CYS A 8 14.78 -11.82 0.32
N LYS A 9 13.63 -11.21 0.01
CA LYS A 9 12.58 -10.89 1.00
C LYS A 9 11.88 -12.11 1.56
N LEU A 10 12.05 -13.28 0.94
CA LEU A 10 11.54 -14.55 1.45
C LEU A 10 12.48 -15.21 2.45
N ALA A 11 13.74 -14.73 2.61
CA ALA A 11 14.76 -15.42 3.38
C ALA A 11 14.33 -15.80 4.79
N GLY A 12 13.65 -14.91 5.51
CA GLY A 12 13.14 -15.17 6.86
C GLY A 12 12.04 -16.24 6.97
N LYS A 13 11.45 -16.65 5.85
CA LYS A 13 10.37 -17.67 5.78
C LYS A 13 10.76 -18.86 4.88
N CYS A 14 11.98 -18.86 4.32
CA CYS A 14 12.47 -19.87 3.38
C CYS A 14 13.32 -20.91 4.10
N ARG A 15 12.97 -22.21 3.98
CA ARG A 15 13.66 -23.32 4.63
C ARG A 15 15.08 -23.56 4.05
N VAL A 16 15.35 -23.12 2.82
CA VAL A 16 16.62 -23.30 2.12
C VAL A 16 17.39 -21.98 1.96
N ALA A 17 17.04 -20.95 2.72
CA ALA A 17 17.74 -19.67 2.69
C ALA A 17 19.24 -19.86 3.05
N GLY A 18 20.12 -19.34 2.22
CA GLY A 18 21.57 -19.45 2.42
C GLY A 18 22.19 -20.82 2.13
N GLN A 19 21.42 -21.83 1.71
CA GLN A 19 21.98 -23.14 1.34
C GLN A 19 22.50 -23.11 -0.09
N GLU A 20 23.77 -23.46 -0.28
CA GLU A 20 24.39 -23.61 -1.61
C GLU A 20 23.59 -24.61 -2.47
N GLY A 21 23.52 -24.33 -3.77
CA GLY A 21 22.76 -25.15 -4.72
C GLY A 21 21.25 -24.92 -4.72
N HIS A 22 20.67 -24.42 -3.64
CA HIS A 22 19.22 -24.15 -3.50
C HIS A 22 18.89 -22.66 -3.48
N CYS A 23 19.64 -21.86 -2.72
CA CYS A 23 19.45 -20.42 -2.61
C CYS A 23 20.30 -19.70 -3.67
N SER A 24 19.76 -19.51 -4.88
CA SER A 24 20.49 -18.91 -5.99
C SER A 24 19.61 -17.94 -6.80
N VAL A 25 20.21 -17.24 -7.76
CA VAL A 25 19.49 -16.39 -8.72
C VAL A 25 18.48 -17.16 -9.59
N PHE A 26 18.61 -18.47 -9.69
CA PHE A 26 17.69 -19.34 -10.44
C PHE A 26 16.52 -19.85 -9.61
N CYS A 27 16.43 -19.47 -8.33
CA CYS A 27 15.28 -19.81 -7.48
C CYS A 27 14.02 -19.17 -8.04
N THR A 28 13.02 -19.96 -8.44
CA THR A 28 11.77 -19.46 -9.04
C THR A 28 11.05 -18.45 -8.17
N PRO A 29 10.82 -18.67 -6.85
CA PRO A 29 10.24 -17.63 -5.98
C PRO A 29 11.08 -16.35 -5.91
N PHE A 30 12.40 -16.44 -5.94
CA PHE A 30 13.27 -15.26 -5.98
C PHE A 30 13.09 -14.48 -7.28
N ILE A 31 13.14 -15.16 -8.45
CA ILE A 31 12.94 -14.51 -9.76
C ILE A 31 11.56 -13.85 -9.84
N LEU A 32 10.51 -14.53 -9.39
CA LEU A 32 9.17 -13.99 -9.38
C LEU A 32 9.08 -12.70 -8.56
N LEU A 33 9.66 -12.70 -7.37
CA LEU A 33 9.58 -11.58 -6.43
C LEU A 33 10.50 -10.42 -6.82
N HIS A 34 11.74 -10.72 -7.23
CA HIS A 34 12.81 -9.73 -7.43
C HIS A 34 13.22 -9.52 -8.90
N GLY A 35 12.73 -10.37 -9.83
CA GLY A 35 13.21 -10.42 -11.21
C GLY A 35 14.57 -11.09 -11.33
N VAL A 36 14.99 -11.35 -12.56
CA VAL A 36 16.26 -12.05 -12.87
C VAL A 36 17.48 -11.29 -12.32
N GLU A 37 17.43 -9.96 -12.33
CA GLU A 37 18.53 -9.11 -11.84
C GLU A 37 18.38 -8.72 -10.36
N GLY A 38 17.37 -9.24 -9.64
CA GLY A 38 17.13 -8.92 -8.24
C GLY A 38 16.60 -7.50 -7.96
N LYS A 39 16.19 -6.73 -8.99
CA LYS A 39 15.82 -5.31 -8.88
C LYS A 39 14.40 -4.98 -9.34
N THR A 40 13.75 -5.92 -10.02
CA THR A 40 12.43 -5.76 -10.64
C THR A 40 11.42 -6.74 -10.02
N GLY A 41 10.70 -7.49 -10.83
CA GLY A 41 9.72 -8.47 -10.35
C GLY A 41 8.53 -7.84 -9.65
N LEU A 42 7.76 -8.67 -8.97
CA LEU A 42 6.54 -8.22 -8.27
C LEU A 42 6.83 -7.16 -7.19
N TRP A 43 7.97 -7.29 -6.49
CA TRP A 43 8.39 -6.32 -5.48
C TRP A 43 8.68 -4.94 -6.06
N GLY A 44 9.29 -4.89 -7.25
CA GLY A 44 9.56 -3.65 -7.98
C GLY A 44 8.28 -2.97 -8.48
N ASN A 45 7.28 -3.78 -8.87
CA ASN A 45 6.01 -3.33 -9.46
C ASN A 45 5.03 -2.75 -8.43
N MET A 46 5.25 -2.95 -7.13
CA MET A 46 4.38 -2.41 -6.06
C MET A 46 4.31 -0.88 -6.01
N ASN A 47 5.18 -0.17 -6.71
CA ASN A 47 5.31 1.29 -6.68
C ASN A 47 5.61 1.88 -5.28
N VAL A 48 6.18 1.10 -4.38
CA VAL A 48 6.56 1.55 -3.04
C VAL A 48 7.81 2.43 -3.10
N PRO A 49 7.81 3.64 -2.50
CA PRO A 49 8.98 4.51 -2.46
C PRO A 49 10.19 3.82 -1.81
N LYS A 50 11.39 4.05 -2.36
CA LYS A 50 12.63 3.37 -1.93
C LYS A 50 12.84 3.36 -0.41
N LYS A 51 12.58 4.49 0.25
CA LYS A 51 12.73 4.64 1.71
C LYS A 51 11.85 3.71 2.57
N TYR A 52 10.77 3.18 2.00
CA TYR A 52 9.82 2.31 2.69
C TYR A 52 9.88 0.85 2.26
N ARG A 53 10.70 0.52 1.25
CA ARG A 53 10.76 -0.85 0.71
C ARG A 53 11.14 -1.93 1.72
N ASN A 54 11.82 -1.55 2.79
CA ASN A 54 12.26 -2.46 3.85
C ASN A 54 11.40 -2.39 5.11
N CYS A 55 10.24 -1.71 5.06
CA CYS A 55 9.31 -1.74 6.18
C CYS A 55 8.72 -3.15 6.31
N ASP A 56 8.83 -3.71 7.48
CA ASP A 56 8.20 -4.97 7.89
C ASP A 56 7.64 -4.85 9.31
N LEU A 57 6.89 -5.84 9.75
CA LEU A 57 6.22 -5.81 11.05
C LEU A 57 7.23 -5.71 12.22
N SER A 58 8.44 -6.28 12.07
CA SER A 58 9.45 -6.32 13.12
C SER A 58 10.12 -4.97 13.37
N ASN A 59 10.23 -4.15 12.32
CA ASN A 59 10.91 -2.86 12.36
C ASN A 59 9.95 -1.64 12.38
N LEU A 60 8.65 -1.87 12.60
CA LEU A 60 7.68 -0.78 12.65
C LEU A 60 7.92 0.12 13.88
N PRO A 61 8.11 1.45 13.67
CA PRO A 61 8.32 2.39 14.77
C PRO A 61 7.12 2.49 15.71
N ILE A 62 5.92 2.14 15.27
CA ILE A 62 4.68 2.17 16.03
C ILE A 62 4.63 1.13 17.17
N LYS A 63 5.48 0.13 17.16
CA LYS A 63 5.52 -0.90 18.22
C LYS A 63 5.66 -0.29 19.61
N ALA A 64 6.52 0.71 19.76
CA ALA A 64 6.71 1.43 21.00
C ALA A 64 5.79 2.66 21.14
N SER A 65 5.61 3.43 20.05
CA SER A 65 4.90 4.70 20.09
C SER A 65 3.37 4.58 20.00
N ASN A 66 2.85 3.45 19.50
CA ASN A 66 1.43 3.21 19.32
C ASN A 66 1.07 1.71 19.40
N PRO A 67 1.18 1.10 20.60
CA PRO A 67 1.04 -0.35 20.77
C PRO A 67 -0.35 -0.88 20.37
N VAL A 68 -1.40 -0.08 20.52
CA VAL A 68 -2.77 -0.47 20.12
C VAL A 68 -2.85 -0.61 18.60
N ALA A 69 -2.39 0.39 17.85
CA ALA A 69 -2.35 0.30 16.39
C ALA A 69 -1.43 -0.85 15.92
N TYR A 70 -0.29 -1.06 16.59
CA TYR A 70 0.59 -2.18 16.31
C TYR A 70 -0.10 -3.55 16.50
N ALA A 71 -0.89 -3.71 17.57
CA ALA A 71 -1.63 -4.94 17.82
C ALA A 71 -2.66 -5.22 16.70
N TRP A 72 -3.40 -4.21 16.26
CA TRP A 72 -4.34 -4.33 15.13
C TRP A 72 -3.64 -4.69 13.82
N VAL A 73 -2.55 -3.98 13.48
CA VAL A 73 -1.74 -4.27 12.29
C VAL A 73 -1.18 -5.70 12.35
N SER A 74 -0.69 -6.14 13.50
CA SER A 74 -0.16 -7.49 13.69
C SER A 74 -1.25 -8.55 13.52
N LYS A 75 -2.45 -8.32 14.07
CA LYS A 75 -3.61 -9.21 13.89
C LYS A 75 -3.99 -9.34 12.42
N TYR A 76 -4.04 -8.23 11.69
CA TYR A 76 -4.33 -8.24 10.26
C TYR A 76 -3.27 -9.01 9.46
N VAL A 77 -1.99 -8.77 9.74
CA VAL A 77 -0.86 -9.44 9.07
C VAL A 77 -0.85 -10.94 9.32
N ASN A 78 -1.19 -11.41 10.52
CA ASN A 78 -1.24 -12.85 10.83
C ASN A 78 -2.21 -13.63 9.94
N ASN A 79 -3.27 -12.97 9.45
CA ASN A 79 -4.27 -13.56 8.54
C ASN A 79 -4.32 -12.81 7.20
N VAL A 80 -3.19 -12.27 6.72
CA VAL A 80 -3.17 -11.31 5.61
C VAL A 80 -3.71 -11.88 4.29
N LEU A 81 -3.50 -13.16 4.00
CA LEU A 81 -4.05 -13.80 2.79
C LEU A 81 -5.57 -13.88 2.85
N GLU A 82 -6.12 -14.32 3.96
CA GLU A 82 -7.55 -14.44 4.18
C GLU A 82 -8.23 -13.07 4.18
N ASN A 83 -7.73 -12.13 4.97
CA ASN A 83 -8.26 -10.77 5.04
C ASN A 83 -8.32 -10.10 3.66
N VAL A 84 -7.26 -10.23 2.86
CA VAL A 84 -7.23 -9.64 1.51
C VAL A 84 -8.18 -10.38 0.56
N GLN A 85 -8.27 -11.70 0.67
CA GLN A 85 -9.18 -12.51 -0.15
C GLN A 85 -10.66 -12.22 0.15
N GLU A 86 -10.99 -11.94 1.41
CA GLU A 86 -12.33 -11.56 1.83
C GLU A 86 -12.65 -10.07 1.63
N GLY A 87 -11.69 -9.29 1.09
CA GLY A 87 -11.87 -7.88 0.81
C GLY A 87 -11.82 -6.98 2.04
N VAL A 88 -11.32 -7.48 3.19
CA VAL A 88 -11.21 -6.68 4.41
C VAL A 88 -10.19 -5.57 4.23
N GLY A 89 -10.67 -4.33 4.17
CA GLY A 89 -9.84 -3.14 4.05
C GLY A 89 -9.49 -2.50 5.40
N LEU A 90 -8.58 -1.53 5.39
CA LEU A 90 -8.20 -0.75 6.57
C LEU A 90 -8.19 0.74 6.27
N PHE A 91 -8.69 1.53 7.21
CA PHE A 91 -8.55 2.99 7.23
C PHE A 91 -7.65 3.41 8.40
N LEU A 92 -6.40 3.77 8.07
CA LEU A 92 -5.39 4.16 9.06
C LEU A 92 -5.37 5.68 9.17
N TYR A 93 -5.86 6.22 10.27
CA TYR A 93 -5.97 7.67 10.43
C TYR A 93 -5.23 8.18 11.68
N SER A 94 -4.91 9.47 11.69
CA SER A 94 -4.27 10.09 12.84
C SER A 94 -5.27 10.83 13.71
N ILE A 95 -5.04 10.75 15.02
CA ILE A 95 -5.67 11.63 16.00
C ILE A 95 -4.65 12.71 16.38
N PRO A 96 -4.88 13.98 16.01
CA PRO A 96 -4.04 15.10 16.44
C PRO A 96 -4.01 15.22 17.97
N ASN A 97 -2.88 15.65 18.51
CA ASN A 97 -2.70 15.91 19.93
C ASN A 97 -1.82 17.15 20.15
N ALA A 98 -1.58 17.53 21.41
CA ALA A 98 -0.78 18.72 21.76
C ALA A 98 0.64 18.70 21.17
N ASP A 99 1.28 17.53 21.14
CA ASP A 99 2.64 17.33 20.63
C ASP A 99 2.69 17.18 19.09
N ASN A 100 1.55 16.83 18.48
CA ASN A 100 1.44 16.59 17.02
C ASN A 100 0.08 17.08 16.50
N ARG A 101 -0.04 18.39 16.36
CA ARG A 101 -1.30 19.07 15.96
C ARG A 101 -1.80 18.67 14.56
N PHE A 102 -0.90 18.17 13.71
CA PHE A 102 -1.24 17.81 12.32
C PHE A 102 -1.40 16.29 12.11
N GLY A 103 -1.13 15.48 13.16
CA GLY A 103 -1.20 14.02 13.04
C GLY A 103 -0.23 13.43 12.01
N THR A 104 0.86 14.15 11.68
CA THR A 104 1.88 13.69 10.71
C THR A 104 2.90 12.77 11.37
N GLY A 105 3.56 11.91 10.58
CA GLY A 105 4.67 11.09 11.08
C GLY A 105 4.30 10.03 12.13
N THR A 106 3.02 9.72 12.34
CA THR A 106 2.55 8.74 13.34
C THR A 106 2.76 7.28 12.94
N GLY A 107 3.29 7.01 11.73
CA GLY A 107 3.61 5.65 11.27
C GLY A 107 2.56 4.97 10.39
N LYS A 108 1.49 5.64 9.98
CA LYS A 108 0.43 5.08 9.10
C LYS A 108 0.96 4.51 7.79
N THR A 109 1.70 5.32 7.03
CA THR A 109 2.27 4.91 5.73
C THR A 109 3.23 3.72 5.89
N THR A 110 4.07 3.71 6.93
CA THR A 110 4.97 2.58 7.22
C THR A 110 4.19 1.32 7.58
N ALA A 111 3.12 1.42 8.36
CA ALA A 111 2.25 0.31 8.69
C ALA A 111 1.52 -0.25 7.45
N ALA A 112 0.93 0.62 6.61
CA ALA A 112 0.26 0.22 5.38
C ALA A 112 1.21 -0.52 4.42
N ILE A 113 2.44 -0.01 4.26
CA ILE A 113 3.45 -0.65 3.41
C ILE A 113 3.96 -1.96 4.02
N SER A 114 4.08 -2.04 5.36
CA SER A 114 4.45 -3.31 6.02
C SER A 114 3.41 -4.39 5.73
N ILE A 115 2.11 -4.07 5.83
CA ILE A 115 1.03 -5.01 5.46
C ILE A 115 1.15 -5.43 3.99
N ALA A 116 1.37 -4.47 3.08
CA ALA A 116 1.53 -4.73 1.66
C ALA A 116 2.72 -5.65 1.36
N ASN A 117 3.85 -5.44 2.06
CA ASN A 117 5.05 -6.27 1.95
C ASN A 117 4.79 -7.69 2.46
N GLU A 118 4.14 -7.85 3.62
CA GLU A 118 3.79 -9.17 4.17
C GLU A 118 2.79 -9.91 3.28
N PHE A 119 1.81 -9.21 2.73
CA PHE A 119 0.88 -9.81 1.76
C PHE A 119 1.61 -10.28 0.50
N MET A 120 2.50 -9.46 -0.09
CA MET A 120 3.28 -9.85 -1.26
C MET A 120 4.10 -11.11 -0.99
N ILE A 121 4.79 -11.18 0.16
CA ILE A 121 5.56 -12.34 0.58
C ILE A 121 4.64 -13.56 0.71
N ALA A 122 3.51 -13.42 1.38
CA ALA A 122 2.55 -14.50 1.59
C ALA A 122 1.97 -15.02 0.27
N ARG A 123 1.64 -14.12 -0.68
CA ARG A 123 1.15 -14.49 -2.03
C ARG A 123 2.19 -15.28 -2.85
N VAL A 124 3.45 -14.86 -2.81
CA VAL A 124 4.52 -15.62 -3.50
C VAL A 124 4.72 -16.99 -2.88
N ILE A 125 4.66 -17.10 -1.54
CA ILE A 125 4.75 -18.40 -0.86
C ILE A 125 3.55 -19.28 -1.21
N GLU A 126 2.32 -18.75 -1.22
CA GLU A 126 1.12 -19.47 -1.60
C GLU A 126 1.23 -20.04 -3.02
N ALA A 127 1.58 -19.19 -4.00
CA ALA A 127 1.74 -19.62 -5.39
C ALA A 127 2.85 -20.66 -5.56
N SER A 128 3.97 -20.51 -4.82
CA SER A 128 5.10 -21.46 -4.87
C SER A 128 4.76 -22.84 -4.29
N LYS A 129 3.71 -22.93 -3.47
CA LYS A 129 3.20 -24.20 -2.91
C LYS A 129 2.06 -24.81 -3.74
N GLY A 130 1.78 -24.28 -4.94
CA GLY A 130 0.69 -24.75 -5.80
C GLY A 130 -0.68 -24.22 -5.40
N GLY A 131 -0.74 -23.13 -4.61
CA GLY A 131 -1.97 -22.38 -4.33
C GLY A 131 -2.43 -21.54 -5.51
N ARG A 132 -3.20 -20.49 -5.24
CA ARG A 132 -3.74 -19.60 -6.28
C ARG A 132 -2.63 -19.05 -7.19
N PRO A 133 -2.80 -19.04 -8.51
CA PRO A 133 -1.86 -18.38 -9.42
C PRO A 133 -1.65 -16.92 -9.04
N ILE A 134 -0.40 -16.45 -9.16
CA ILE A 134 -0.11 -15.05 -8.85
C ILE A 134 -0.34 -14.19 -10.11
N VAL A 135 -1.00 -13.06 -9.92
CA VAL A 135 -1.23 -12.08 -10.99
C VAL A 135 -0.02 -11.16 -11.17
N GLU A 136 0.08 -10.47 -12.29
CA GLU A 136 1.20 -9.59 -12.63
C GLU A 136 1.42 -8.48 -11.58
N ASN A 137 0.33 -7.95 -11.02
CA ASN A 137 0.37 -6.88 -10.02
C ASN A 137 -0.60 -7.21 -8.88
N PRO A 138 -0.21 -8.04 -7.90
CA PRO A 138 -1.11 -8.37 -6.79
C PRO A 138 -1.25 -7.20 -5.79
N VAL A 139 -0.25 -6.33 -5.72
CA VAL A 139 -0.20 -5.17 -4.80
C VAL A 139 0.15 -3.91 -5.55
N LEU A 140 -0.51 -2.81 -5.22
CA LEU A 140 -0.15 -1.47 -5.70
C LEU A 140 -0.20 -0.46 -4.55
N PHE A 141 0.88 0.28 -4.38
CA PHE A 141 0.93 1.48 -3.55
C PHE A 141 0.77 2.72 -4.44
N TYR A 142 -0.12 3.63 -4.08
CA TYR A 142 -0.30 4.88 -4.80
C TYR A 142 -0.68 6.02 -3.86
N LYS A 143 -0.15 7.22 -4.08
CA LYS A 143 -0.58 8.40 -3.33
C LYS A 143 -1.75 9.09 -4.01
N ALA A 144 -2.75 9.48 -3.22
CA ALA A 144 -3.90 10.22 -3.73
C ALA A 144 -3.49 11.50 -4.47
N SER A 145 -2.48 12.22 -3.96
CA SER A 145 -1.94 13.43 -4.60
C SER A 145 -1.26 13.17 -5.94
N GLU A 146 -0.55 12.04 -6.08
CA GLU A 146 0.08 11.64 -7.35
C GLU A 146 -0.98 11.27 -8.40
N LEU A 147 -2.07 10.61 -7.97
CA LEU A 147 -3.21 10.31 -8.84
C LEU A 147 -3.89 11.59 -9.33
N GLN A 148 -4.13 12.54 -8.44
CA GLN A 148 -4.72 13.84 -8.79
C GLN A 148 -3.83 14.62 -9.75
N THR A 149 -2.52 14.62 -9.52
CA THR A 149 -1.56 15.27 -10.42
C THR A 149 -1.58 14.64 -11.81
N LEU A 150 -1.60 13.30 -11.86
CA LEU A 150 -1.69 12.56 -13.13
C LEU A 150 -3.03 12.83 -13.83
N TYR A 151 -4.14 12.88 -13.09
CA TYR A 151 -5.45 13.25 -13.62
C TYR A 151 -5.42 14.65 -14.24
N ASN A 152 -4.89 15.64 -13.53
CA ASN A 152 -4.82 17.03 -14.00
C ASN A 152 -3.91 17.18 -15.23
N SER A 153 -2.85 16.40 -15.35
CA SER A 153 -1.92 16.46 -16.49
C SER A 153 -2.57 16.10 -17.82
N ARG A 154 -3.72 15.43 -17.82
CA ARG A 154 -4.53 15.11 -19.02
C ARG A 154 -5.08 16.35 -19.71
N PHE A 155 -5.20 17.46 -18.98
CA PHE A 155 -5.80 18.72 -19.47
C PHE A 155 -4.77 19.80 -19.76
N ALA A 156 -3.48 19.56 -19.45
CA ALA A 156 -2.41 20.55 -19.55
C ALA A 156 -1.34 20.16 -20.58
N GLY A 157 -0.77 21.15 -21.25
CA GLY A 157 0.34 20.96 -22.20
C GLY A 157 -0.09 20.79 -23.67
N THR A 158 0.82 20.30 -24.49
CA THR A 158 0.59 20.02 -25.92
C THR A 158 -0.31 18.80 -26.13
N PHE A 159 -0.78 18.59 -27.37
CA PHE A 159 -1.59 17.43 -27.71
C PHE A 159 -0.90 16.11 -27.33
N ASP A 160 0.34 15.93 -27.72
CA ASP A 160 1.12 14.70 -27.43
C ASP A 160 1.29 14.47 -25.94
N MET A 161 1.50 15.55 -25.15
CA MET A 161 1.58 15.46 -23.68
C MET A 161 0.26 14.99 -23.06
N LYS A 162 -0.87 15.52 -23.54
CA LYS A 162 -2.20 15.13 -23.07
C LYS A 162 -2.49 13.67 -23.41
N GLU A 163 -2.21 13.23 -24.64
CA GLU A 163 -2.40 11.85 -25.07
C GLU A 163 -1.55 10.86 -24.24
N ALA A 164 -0.29 11.20 -23.98
CA ALA A 164 0.59 10.41 -23.12
C ALA A 164 0.07 10.34 -21.68
N ALA A 165 -0.41 11.46 -21.12
CA ALA A 165 -1.00 11.52 -19.80
C ALA A 165 -2.30 10.71 -19.70
N ASP A 166 -3.15 10.77 -20.72
CA ASP A 166 -4.38 9.97 -20.81
C ASP A 166 -4.07 8.47 -20.79
N LYS A 167 -3.19 8.01 -21.67
CA LYS A 167 -2.76 6.60 -21.72
C LYS A 167 -2.23 6.13 -20.37
N LYS A 168 -1.38 6.94 -19.73
CA LYS A 168 -0.82 6.65 -18.41
C LYS A 168 -1.90 6.61 -17.33
N TYR A 169 -2.82 7.59 -17.33
CA TYR A 169 -3.89 7.67 -16.34
C TYR A 169 -4.80 6.44 -16.41
N TYR A 170 -5.30 6.09 -17.58
CA TYR A 170 -6.19 4.93 -17.74
C TYR A 170 -5.49 3.61 -17.42
N LYS A 171 -4.20 3.48 -17.74
CA LYS A 171 -3.41 2.31 -17.32
C LYS A 171 -3.36 2.20 -15.78
N ILE A 172 -3.05 3.31 -15.08
CA ILE A 172 -3.00 3.34 -13.62
C ILE A 172 -4.39 3.14 -13.02
N LYS A 173 -5.43 3.83 -13.52
CA LYS A 173 -6.80 3.65 -13.08
C LYS A 173 -7.22 2.17 -13.14
N LYS A 174 -6.94 1.50 -14.25
CA LYS A 174 -7.21 0.06 -14.41
C LYS A 174 -6.49 -0.79 -13.36
N LEU A 175 -5.24 -0.50 -13.04
CA LEU A 175 -4.51 -1.19 -11.97
C LEU A 175 -5.15 -0.94 -10.60
N LEU A 176 -5.44 0.33 -10.25
CA LEU A 176 -6.09 0.71 -9.00
C LEU A 176 -7.41 -0.03 -8.77
N MET A 177 -8.20 -0.25 -9.84
CA MET A 177 -9.50 -0.93 -9.80
C MET A 177 -9.40 -2.47 -9.71
N ASN A 178 -8.23 -3.08 -9.89
CA ASN A 178 -8.14 -4.53 -10.09
C ASN A 178 -7.07 -5.27 -9.28
N VAL A 179 -6.08 -4.59 -8.68
CA VAL A 179 -5.07 -5.26 -7.84
C VAL A 179 -5.71 -5.90 -6.61
N GLU A 180 -5.19 -7.04 -6.16
CA GLU A 180 -5.72 -7.77 -5.00
C GLU A 180 -5.69 -6.87 -3.74
N LEU A 181 -4.57 -6.19 -3.49
CA LEU A 181 -4.41 -5.23 -2.40
C LEU A 181 -3.97 -3.85 -2.91
N LEU A 182 -4.79 -2.85 -2.68
CA LEU A 182 -4.44 -1.44 -2.92
C LEU A 182 -4.04 -0.76 -1.62
N VAL A 183 -2.91 -0.04 -1.63
CA VAL A 183 -2.59 0.96 -0.61
C VAL A 183 -2.71 2.34 -1.23
N MET A 184 -3.73 3.10 -0.84
CA MET A 184 -3.92 4.50 -1.23
C MET A 184 -3.50 5.42 -0.10
N ASP A 185 -2.31 6.02 -0.25
CA ASP A 185 -1.66 6.79 0.81
C ASP A 185 -2.07 8.26 0.79
N ASP A 186 -2.24 8.81 1.98
CA ASP A 186 -2.44 10.25 2.26
C ASP A 186 -3.69 10.82 1.56
N ILE A 187 -4.85 10.16 1.74
CA ILE A 187 -6.14 10.68 1.28
C ILE A 187 -6.63 11.79 2.21
N GLY A 188 -7.45 12.72 1.68
CA GLY A 188 -7.99 13.85 2.45
C GLY A 188 -6.98 14.97 2.65
N ILE A 189 -6.15 15.24 1.63
CA ILE A 189 -5.21 16.36 1.62
C ILE A 189 -5.98 17.68 1.74
N ARG A 190 -5.37 18.68 2.36
CA ARG A 190 -5.87 19.99 2.83
C ARG A 190 -6.70 20.84 1.86
N GLN A 191 -6.87 20.44 0.62
CA GLN A 191 -7.68 21.15 -0.38
C GLN A 191 -8.83 20.26 -0.84
N LYS A 192 -10.02 20.84 -0.93
CA LYS A 192 -11.18 20.19 -1.54
C LYS A 192 -10.82 19.77 -2.96
N ILE A 193 -11.09 18.53 -3.29
CA ILE A 193 -10.90 18.02 -4.66
C ILE A 193 -11.98 18.59 -5.58
N THR A 194 -11.71 18.61 -6.90
CA THR A 194 -12.71 18.99 -7.89
C THR A 194 -13.77 17.91 -8.04
N ASP A 195 -15.00 18.26 -8.34
CA ASP A 195 -16.11 17.34 -8.54
C ASP A 195 -15.77 16.27 -9.60
N SER A 196 -15.02 16.67 -10.65
CA SER A 196 -14.58 15.74 -11.69
C SER A 196 -13.60 14.69 -11.16
N PHE A 197 -12.66 15.06 -10.30
CA PHE A 197 -11.72 14.11 -9.70
C PHE A 197 -12.39 13.28 -8.60
N GLU A 198 -13.35 13.86 -7.88
CA GLU A 198 -14.20 13.12 -6.92
C GLU A 198 -14.94 11.98 -7.60
N ASN A 199 -15.55 12.22 -8.76
CA ASN A 199 -16.20 11.20 -9.55
C ASN A 199 -15.25 10.08 -10.00
N GLU A 200 -14.06 10.42 -10.47
CA GLU A 200 -13.04 9.44 -10.86
C GLU A 200 -12.56 8.57 -9.69
N LEU A 201 -12.34 9.19 -8.54
CA LEU A 201 -11.93 8.47 -7.35
C LEU A 201 -13.07 7.59 -6.79
N THR A 202 -14.30 8.10 -6.83
CA THR A 202 -15.50 7.33 -6.48
C THR A 202 -15.63 6.09 -7.36
N GLU A 203 -15.43 6.21 -8.67
CA GLU A 203 -15.48 5.07 -9.59
C GLU A 203 -14.44 3.99 -9.25
N ILE A 204 -13.22 4.40 -8.88
CA ILE A 204 -12.17 3.46 -8.46
C ILE A 204 -12.60 2.73 -7.18
N ILE A 205 -13.10 3.45 -6.18
CA ILE A 205 -13.51 2.89 -4.88
C ILE A 205 -14.72 1.98 -5.07
N ASP A 206 -15.76 2.42 -5.79
CA ASP A 206 -16.96 1.63 -6.07
C ASP A 206 -16.63 0.32 -6.83
N ALA A 207 -15.70 0.39 -7.80
CA ALA A 207 -15.29 -0.80 -8.53
C ALA A 207 -14.57 -1.82 -7.62
N ARG A 208 -13.83 -1.37 -6.61
CA ARG A 208 -13.15 -2.23 -5.66
C ARG A 208 -14.12 -2.82 -4.64
N ASP A 209 -15.02 -1.99 -4.11
CA ASP A 209 -16.08 -2.42 -3.18
C ASP A 209 -16.95 -3.51 -3.82
N ASN A 210 -17.46 -3.26 -5.03
CA ASN A 210 -18.26 -4.23 -5.79
C ASN A 210 -17.54 -5.56 -6.09
N LYS A 211 -16.22 -5.55 -6.18
CA LYS A 211 -15.38 -6.74 -6.41
C LYS A 211 -14.86 -7.36 -5.11
N MET A 212 -15.18 -6.80 -3.95
CA MET A 212 -14.64 -7.22 -2.65
C MET A 212 -13.10 -7.22 -2.65
N LEU A 213 -12.47 -6.19 -3.21
CA LEU A 213 -11.01 -6.07 -3.26
C LEU A 213 -10.49 -5.23 -2.09
N ALA A 214 -9.60 -5.82 -1.28
CA ALA A 214 -9.05 -5.16 -0.11
C ALA A 214 -8.32 -3.86 -0.43
N SER A 215 -8.60 -2.81 0.35
CA SER A 215 -8.00 -1.48 0.21
C SER A 215 -7.53 -0.96 1.56
N ILE A 216 -6.30 -0.46 1.61
CA ILE A 216 -5.75 0.22 2.79
C ILE A 216 -5.63 1.70 2.44
N PHE A 217 -6.35 2.53 3.18
CA PHE A 217 -6.28 3.98 3.06
C PHE A 217 -5.52 4.56 4.24
N THR A 218 -4.69 5.56 4.00
CA THR A 218 -4.09 6.34 5.08
C THR A 218 -4.55 7.79 5.01
N SER A 219 -4.85 8.40 6.17
CA SER A 219 -5.30 9.79 6.26
C SER A 219 -4.77 10.49 7.51
N ASN A 220 -4.61 11.80 7.44
CA ASN A 220 -4.40 12.64 8.63
C ASN A 220 -5.72 13.11 9.27
N LEU A 221 -6.84 12.74 8.66
CA LEU A 221 -8.17 13.08 9.11
C LEU A 221 -8.93 11.80 9.50
N PRO A 222 -9.77 11.81 10.53
CA PRO A 222 -10.74 10.75 10.76
C PRO A 222 -11.81 10.74 9.65
N ILE A 223 -12.55 9.64 9.53
CA ILE A 223 -13.48 9.41 8.43
C ILE A 223 -14.56 10.47 8.34
N GLU A 224 -15.04 10.97 9.49
CA GLU A 224 -16.07 12.01 9.58
C GLU A 224 -15.63 13.34 8.96
N LYS A 225 -14.32 13.65 9.05
CA LYS A 225 -13.72 14.86 8.46
C LYS A 225 -13.23 14.63 7.04
N LEU A 226 -13.14 13.39 6.60
CA LEU A 226 -12.78 13.06 5.23
C LEU A 226 -13.87 13.52 4.25
N ALA A 227 -15.14 13.47 4.66
CA ALA A 227 -16.27 13.95 3.90
C ALA A 227 -16.16 15.43 3.49
N ASP A 228 -15.64 16.29 4.39
CA ASP A 228 -15.46 17.73 4.13
C ASP A 228 -14.50 18.02 2.96
N THR A 229 -13.55 17.10 2.68
CA THR A 229 -12.48 17.29 1.70
C THR A 229 -12.62 16.43 0.46
N MET A 230 -13.19 15.23 0.59
CA MET A 230 -13.26 14.21 -0.45
C MET A 230 -14.71 13.91 -0.90
N GLY A 231 -15.72 14.50 -0.23
CA GLY A 231 -17.14 14.24 -0.46
C GLY A 231 -17.71 13.10 0.39
N ASP A 232 -18.98 13.22 0.74
CA ASP A 232 -19.72 12.26 1.57
C ASP A 232 -19.73 10.85 0.97
N ARG A 233 -19.83 10.78 -0.34
CA ARG A 233 -19.92 9.51 -1.07
C ARG A 233 -18.65 8.68 -0.91
N ILE A 234 -17.48 9.29 -1.06
CA ILE A 234 -16.19 8.64 -0.87
C ILE A 234 -16.01 8.20 0.58
N ALA A 235 -16.29 9.10 1.53
CA ALA A 235 -16.16 8.81 2.97
C ALA A 235 -17.06 7.65 3.40
N SER A 236 -18.30 7.62 2.94
CA SER A 236 -19.27 6.55 3.22
C SER A 236 -18.78 5.20 2.66
N ARG A 237 -18.28 5.16 1.43
CA ARG A 237 -17.75 3.93 0.81
C ARG A 237 -16.53 3.40 1.55
N ILE A 238 -15.56 4.27 1.84
CA ILE A 238 -14.37 3.88 2.59
C ILE A 238 -14.76 3.36 3.97
N SER A 239 -15.70 4.01 4.65
CA SER A 239 -16.22 3.54 5.96
C SER A 239 -16.85 2.15 5.87
N GLY A 240 -17.59 1.86 4.80
CA GLY A 240 -18.28 0.58 4.62
C GLY A 240 -17.33 -0.60 4.32
N MET A 241 -16.19 -0.34 3.66
CA MET A 241 -15.27 -1.37 3.21
C MET A 241 -14.00 -1.50 4.06
N THR A 242 -13.89 -0.77 5.19
CA THR A 242 -12.65 -0.74 5.99
C THR A 242 -12.88 -0.78 7.48
N GLU A 243 -11.98 -1.46 8.19
CA GLU A 243 -11.81 -1.33 9.63
C GLU A 243 -10.96 -0.10 9.95
N GLN A 244 -11.39 0.70 10.92
CA GLN A 244 -10.74 1.96 11.25
C GLN A 244 -9.71 1.79 12.36
N ILE A 245 -8.45 2.18 12.10
CA ILE A 245 -7.36 2.11 13.08
C ILE A 245 -6.78 3.50 13.34
N ALA A 246 -6.93 3.96 14.59
CA ALA A 246 -6.43 5.26 15.02
C ALA A 246 -4.95 5.23 15.39
N PHE A 247 -4.18 6.18 14.84
CA PHE A 247 -2.77 6.40 15.15
C PHE A 247 -2.61 7.66 15.99
N LYS A 248 -2.07 7.52 17.20
CA LYS A 248 -1.77 8.61 18.11
C LYS A 248 -0.26 8.73 18.26
N GLY A 249 0.26 9.88 18.68
CA GLY A 249 1.65 10.01 19.10
C GLY A 249 2.41 11.14 18.42
N LYS A 250 3.70 11.17 18.70
CA LYS A 250 4.63 12.19 18.20
C LYS A 250 4.94 11.97 16.71
N ASP A 251 5.47 13.01 16.08
CA ASP A 251 6.00 12.90 14.72
C ASP A 251 7.36 12.15 14.75
N ASN A 252 7.35 10.89 14.35
CA ASN A 252 8.54 10.03 14.30
C ASN A 252 9.57 10.45 13.24
N ARG A 253 9.25 11.42 12.35
CA ARG A 253 10.19 11.96 11.35
C ARG A 253 11.21 12.89 11.97
N ARG A 254 10.92 13.47 13.14
CA ARG A 254 11.76 14.47 13.83
C ARG A 254 12.79 13.84 14.78
N GLY A 255 12.78 12.53 14.98
CA GLY A 255 13.69 11.82 15.89
C GLY A 255 14.89 11.13 15.24
N GLY A 256 15.15 11.35 13.96
CA GLY A 256 16.18 10.64 13.18
C GLY A 256 17.43 11.46 12.83
N ILE A 257 17.76 12.50 13.60
CA ILE A 257 19.04 13.21 13.49
C ILE A 257 19.64 13.25 14.89
N LEU A 258 20.33 12.22 15.27
CA LEU A 258 21.47 12.21 16.21
C LEU A 258 22.44 11.17 15.70
#